data_90214d7dbf46daffc3947aecb2513cff
#
_entry.id   90214d7dbf46daffc3947aecb2513cff
#
_cell.length_a   1.000
_cell.length_b   1.000
_cell.length_c   1.000
_cell.angle_alpha   90.00
_cell.angle_beta   90.00
_cell.angle_gamma   90.00
#
_symmetry.space_group_name_H-M   'P 1'
#
loop_
_entity.id
_entity.type
_entity.pdbx_description
1 polymer ?
#
loop_
_entity_poly.entity_id
_entity_poly.type
_entity_poly.pdbx_seq_one_letter_code
_entity_poly.pdbx_strand_id
1 'polypeptide(L)'
;DNPSKNFPKGMIILAASVGVSALLGSLAMGIMFNSGNIPADLKMNGQYYAFKLLGEYYGLGNLLMILYAIANTLGQISALMFSIDAPLKMLIGEGDKNFIPHSFTKTNEYGAPINGYKLTAVLVGILIIIPALGIGDMNNLYNWLLDLNSIVMPLRYLWVFLAYIGLRGFIRNKGLMEKATFKFITSDKVATLVGVWCFVFTAFACLMGIFPKNVETFSSEWIFQITLNILTPIVLIGLGFILPKIARKQNR
;
A
#
# COMPACT_ATOMS: atom_id res chain seq x y z
N ASP A 1 -14.61 -26.25 3.47
CA ASP A 1 -14.81 -24.83 3.18
C ASP A 1 -14.70 -24.60 1.68
N ASN A 2 -15.68 -23.94 1.09
CA ASN A 2 -15.79 -23.76 -0.35
C ASN A 2 -15.19 -22.40 -0.76
N PRO A 3 -13.90 -22.32 -1.17
CA PRO A 3 -13.22 -21.06 -1.44
C PRO A 3 -13.84 -20.31 -2.64
N SER A 4 -14.36 -21.00 -3.63
CA SER A 4 -14.99 -20.40 -4.80
C SER A 4 -16.28 -19.62 -4.47
N LYS A 5 -16.94 -19.92 -3.34
CA LYS A 5 -18.14 -19.25 -2.87
C LYS A 5 -17.84 -18.23 -1.78
N ASN A 6 -16.96 -18.57 -0.84
CA ASN A 6 -16.71 -17.76 0.35
C ASN A 6 -15.74 -16.60 0.08
N PHE A 7 -14.71 -16.82 -0.75
CA PHE A 7 -13.75 -15.76 -1.09
C PHE A 7 -14.38 -14.57 -1.81
N PRO A 8 -15.21 -14.75 -2.88
CA PRO A 8 -15.88 -13.63 -3.53
C PRO A 8 -16.82 -12.85 -2.60
N LYS A 9 -17.57 -13.56 -1.74
CA LYS A 9 -18.43 -12.90 -0.75
C LYS A 9 -17.62 -12.08 0.24
N GLY A 10 -16.52 -12.62 0.75
CA GLY A 10 -15.60 -11.91 1.64
C GLY A 10 -15.06 -10.64 1.00
N MET A 11 -14.66 -10.70 -0.27
CA MET A 11 -14.14 -9.54 -1.02
C MET A 11 -15.20 -8.46 -1.24
N ILE A 12 -16.46 -8.84 -1.54
CA ILE A 12 -17.56 -7.89 -1.69
C ILE A 12 -17.87 -7.19 -0.37
N ILE A 13 -17.97 -7.97 0.73
CA ILE A 13 -18.21 -7.42 2.07
C ILE A 13 -17.09 -6.48 2.48
N LEU A 14 -15.83 -6.89 2.25
CA LEU A 14 -14.66 -6.05 2.53
C LEU A 14 -14.73 -4.73 1.76
N ALA A 15 -14.97 -4.77 0.44
CA ALA A 15 -15.06 -3.58 -0.39
C ALA A 15 -16.19 -2.64 0.06
N ALA A 16 -17.37 -3.18 0.37
CA ALA A 16 -18.49 -2.41 0.88
C ALA A 16 -18.18 -1.78 2.25
N SER A 17 -17.63 -2.57 3.18
CA SER A 17 -17.27 -2.09 4.53
C SER A 17 -16.23 -0.98 4.48
N VAL A 18 -15.16 -1.15 3.68
CA VAL A 18 -14.12 -0.14 3.51
C VAL A 18 -14.69 1.13 2.87
N GLY A 19 -15.52 0.99 1.82
CA GLY A 19 -16.17 2.13 1.16
C GLY A 19 -17.07 2.93 2.09
N VAL A 20 -17.95 2.26 2.84
CA VAL A 20 -18.85 2.91 3.82
C VAL A 20 -18.04 3.56 4.95
N SER A 21 -17.04 2.86 5.50
CA SER A 21 -16.19 3.41 6.56
C SER A 21 -15.41 4.64 6.11
N ALA A 22 -14.88 4.62 4.88
CA ALA A 22 -14.16 5.76 4.31
C ALA A 22 -15.07 6.98 4.11
N LEU A 23 -16.30 6.77 3.60
CA LEU A 23 -17.28 7.84 3.42
C LEU A 23 -17.70 8.45 4.76
N LEU A 24 -18.10 7.61 5.73
CA LEU A 24 -18.52 8.08 7.05
C LEU A 24 -17.38 8.75 7.80
N GLY A 25 -16.16 8.21 7.75
CA GLY A 25 -14.98 8.81 8.36
C GLY A 25 -14.63 10.17 7.76
N SER A 26 -14.67 10.29 6.43
CA SER A 26 -14.41 11.57 5.75
C SER A 26 -15.48 12.63 6.07
N LEU A 27 -16.75 12.25 6.11
CA LEU A 27 -17.85 13.14 6.49
C LEU A 27 -17.72 13.59 7.95
N ALA A 28 -17.42 12.67 8.87
CA ALA A 28 -17.22 12.99 10.27
C ALA A 28 -16.08 14.00 10.46
N MET A 29 -14.94 13.79 9.81
CA MET A 29 -13.83 14.76 9.84
C MET A 29 -14.22 16.10 9.24
N GLY A 30 -14.95 16.12 8.13
CA GLY A 30 -15.43 17.34 7.48
C GLY A 30 -16.42 18.15 8.36
N ILE A 31 -17.22 17.49 9.19
CA ILE A 31 -18.12 18.14 10.14
C ILE A 31 -17.38 18.69 11.36
N MET A 32 -16.36 17.97 11.81
CA MET A 32 -15.62 18.34 13.05
C MET A 32 -14.68 19.53 12.87
N PHE A 33 -14.13 19.74 11.66
CA PHE A 33 -13.15 20.80 11.40
C PHE A 33 -13.75 21.92 10.56
N ASN A 34 -13.56 23.16 11.03
CA ASN A 34 -13.97 24.34 10.28
C ASN A 34 -13.05 24.55 9.07
N SER A 35 -13.64 24.68 7.88
CA SER A 35 -12.89 24.91 6.62
C SER A 35 -12.02 26.18 6.62
N GLY A 36 -12.37 27.16 7.46
CA GLY A 36 -11.59 28.41 7.60
C GLY A 36 -10.38 28.32 8.53
N ASN A 37 -10.23 27.23 9.30
CA ASN A 37 -9.14 27.08 10.25
C ASN A 37 -8.72 25.61 10.34
N ILE A 38 -8.14 25.10 9.26
CA ILE A 38 -7.65 23.72 9.17
C ILE A 38 -6.23 23.66 9.70
N PRO A 39 -5.92 22.81 10.72
CA PRO A 39 -4.54 22.63 11.19
C PRO A 39 -3.61 22.18 10.07
N ALA A 40 -2.40 22.75 9.98
CA ALA A 40 -1.42 22.42 8.96
C ALA A 40 -0.98 20.94 9.00
N ASP A 41 -1.07 20.31 10.17
CA ASP A 41 -0.70 18.92 10.44
C ASP A 41 -1.92 17.98 10.54
N LEU A 42 -3.07 18.38 9.97
CA LEU A 42 -4.32 17.60 10.04
C LEU A 42 -4.15 16.18 9.51
N LYS A 43 -3.33 15.96 8.48
CA LYS A 43 -3.07 14.62 7.95
C LYS A 43 -2.38 13.71 8.96
N MET A 44 -1.47 14.25 9.77
CA MET A 44 -0.72 13.50 10.77
C MET A 44 -1.48 13.39 12.08
N ASN A 45 -2.06 14.49 12.56
CA ASN A 45 -2.63 14.60 13.89
C ASN A 45 -4.16 14.75 13.94
N GLY A 46 -4.85 14.78 12.81
CA GLY A 46 -6.28 15.08 12.72
C GLY A 46 -7.16 14.17 13.58
N GLN A 47 -6.83 12.90 13.68
CA GLN A 47 -7.57 11.95 14.51
C GLN A 47 -7.43 12.27 15.99
N TYR A 48 -6.24 12.69 16.47
CA TYR A 48 -6.04 13.12 17.85
C TYR A 48 -6.86 14.36 18.17
N TYR A 49 -6.90 15.34 17.26
CA TYR A 49 -7.73 16.52 17.40
C TYR A 49 -9.22 16.19 17.44
N ALA A 50 -9.68 15.27 16.58
CA ALA A 50 -11.06 14.82 16.58
C ALA A 50 -11.47 14.20 17.91
N PHE A 51 -10.67 13.28 18.47
CA PHE A 51 -10.95 12.67 19.78
C PHE A 51 -10.81 13.66 20.93
N LYS A 52 -9.94 14.68 20.81
CA LYS A 52 -9.87 15.78 21.79
C LYS A 52 -11.17 16.60 21.77
N LEU A 53 -11.63 17.03 20.60
CA LEU A 53 -12.90 17.78 20.46
C LEU A 53 -14.10 16.99 20.97
N LEU A 54 -14.16 15.69 20.70
CA LEU A 54 -15.20 14.82 21.25
C LEU A 54 -15.14 14.73 22.78
N GLY A 55 -13.93 14.62 23.34
CA GLY A 55 -13.74 14.59 24.78
C GLY A 55 -14.20 15.89 25.45
N GLU A 56 -13.88 17.04 24.87
CA GLU A 56 -14.34 18.35 25.32
C GLU A 56 -15.87 18.47 25.23
N TYR A 57 -16.47 18.03 24.11
CA TYR A 57 -17.92 18.06 23.92
C TYR A 57 -18.69 17.25 24.98
N TYR A 58 -18.18 16.07 25.37
CA TYR A 58 -18.80 15.22 26.38
C TYR A 58 -18.34 15.51 27.80
N GLY A 59 -17.55 16.56 28.04
CA GLY A 59 -17.03 16.91 29.37
C GLY A 59 -15.98 15.94 29.93
N LEU A 60 -15.39 15.09 29.08
CA LEU A 60 -14.36 14.11 29.43
C LEU A 60 -12.92 14.65 29.27
N GLY A 61 -12.76 15.90 28.88
CA GLY A 61 -11.47 16.53 28.65
C GLY A 61 -10.61 15.73 27.64
N ASN A 62 -9.38 15.42 27.98
CA ASN A 62 -8.43 14.70 27.10
C ASN A 62 -8.56 13.17 27.16
N LEU A 63 -9.50 12.60 27.92
CA LEU A 63 -9.57 11.15 28.13
C LEU A 63 -9.72 10.38 26.83
N LEU A 64 -10.63 10.81 25.94
CA LEU A 64 -10.86 10.12 24.65
C LEU A 64 -9.62 10.20 23.74
N MET A 65 -8.92 11.32 23.73
CA MET A 65 -7.66 11.47 22.99
C MET A 65 -6.58 10.51 23.50
N ILE A 66 -6.44 10.38 24.82
CA ILE A 66 -5.45 9.47 25.44
C ILE A 66 -5.79 8.01 25.14
N LEU A 67 -7.05 7.61 25.26
CA LEU A 67 -7.50 6.25 24.92
C LEU A 67 -7.24 5.94 23.44
N TYR A 68 -7.56 6.90 22.56
CA TYR A 68 -7.26 6.76 21.14
C TYR A 68 -5.74 6.62 20.89
N ALA A 69 -4.91 7.45 21.54
CA ALA A 69 -3.45 7.40 21.38
C ALA A 69 -2.88 6.03 21.76
N ILE A 70 -3.33 5.46 22.88
CA ILE A 70 -2.91 4.11 23.33
C ILE A 70 -3.35 3.06 22.29
N ALA A 71 -4.63 3.06 21.92
CA ALA A 71 -5.17 2.10 20.96
C ALA A 71 -4.50 2.21 19.59
N ASN A 72 -4.28 3.43 19.10
CA ASN A 72 -3.59 3.68 17.82
C ASN A 72 -2.13 3.19 17.88
N THR A 73 -1.39 3.47 18.97
CA THR A 73 0.00 3.02 19.12
C THR A 73 0.10 1.50 19.07
N LEU A 74 -0.75 0.79 19.80
CA LEU A 74 -0.80 -0.68 19.78
C LEU A 74 -1.19 -1.20 18.39
N GLY A 75 -2.17 -0.56 17.74
CA GLY A 75 -2.59 -0.88 16.39
C GLY A 75 -1.48 -0.69 15.35
N GLN A 76 -0.72 0.40 15.44
CA GLN A 76 0.40 0.69 14.52
C GLN A 76 1.56 -0.29 14.70
N ILE A 77 1.90 -0.67 15.93
CA ILE A 77 2.92 -1.70 16.20
C ILE A 77 2.49 -3.03 15.57
N SER A 78 1.24 -3.45 15.77
CA SER A 78 0.70 -4.68 15.18
C SER A 78 0.68 -4.63 13.66
N ALA A 79 0.26 -3.51 13.07
CA ALA A 79 0.25 -3.31 11.62
C ALA A 79 1.66 -3.34 11.02
N LEU A 80 2.65 -2.77 11.71
CA LEU A 80 4.05 -2.80 11.30
C LEU A 80 4.58 -4.24 11.28
N MET A 81 4.36 -4.99 12.35
CA MET A 81 4.76 -6.41 12.42
C MET A 81 4.13 -7.22 11.31
N PHE A 82 2.82 -7.08 11.10
CA PHE A 82 2.09 -7.80 10.06
C PHE A 82 2.56 -7.42 8.64
N SER A 83 2.79 -6.14 8.37
CA SER A 83 3.21 -5.67 7.04
C SER A 83 4.63 -6.11 6.65
N ILE A 84 5.48 -6.44 7.61
CA ILE A 84 6.81 -7.01 7.36
C ILE A 84 6.74 -8.53 7.26
N ASP A 85 6.07 -9.19 8.20
CA ASP A 85 6.08 -10.64 8.35
C ASP A 85 5.27 -11.36 7.27
N ALA A 86 4.04 -10.91 7.01
CA ALA A 86 3.12 -11.60 6.09
C ALA A 86 3.66 -11.68 4.65
N PRO A 87 4.14 -10.59 4.00
CA PRO A 87 4.68 -10.67 2.65
C PRO A 87 5.92 -11.57 2.55
N LEU A 88 6.81 -11.53 3.55
CA LEU A 88 8.00 -12.37 3.57
C LEU A 88 7.65 -13.85 3.71
N LYS A 89 6.73 -14.21 4.58
CA LYS A 89 6.26 -15.59 4.73
C LYS A 89 5.55 -16.11 3.48
N MET A 90 4.73 -15.28 2.85
CA MET A 90 4.09 -15.64 1.57
C MET A 90 5.12 -15.88 0.47
N LEU A 91 6.11 -15.00 0.34
CA LEU A 91 7.17 -15.16 -0.66
C LEU A 91 7.99 -16.44 -0.44
N ILE A 92 8.29 -16.77 0.81
CA ILE A 92 9.12 -17.94 1.15
C ILE A 92 8.29 -19.24 1.11
N GLY A 93 7.04 -19.21 1.57
CA GLY A 93 6.18 -20.40 1.62
C GLY A 93 5.60 -20.81 0.27
N GLU A 94 5.22 -19.84 -0.56
CA GLU A 94 4.51 -20.08 -1.82
C GLU A 94 5.31 -19.66 -3.05
N GLY A 95 6.43 -18.94 -2.86
CA GLY A 95 7.28 -18.47 -3.96
C GLY A 95 8.07 -19.61 -4.62
N ASP A 96 8.09 -19.62 -5.96
CA ASP A 96 8.97 -20.52 -6.71
C ASP A 96 10.43 -20.21 -6.36
N LYS A 97 11.18 -21.25 -5.98
CA LYS A 97 12.63 -21.19 -5.62
C LYS A 97 13.49 -20.53 -6.70
N ASN A 98 13.01 -20.47 -7.93
CA ASN A 98 13.69 -19.78 -9.04
C ASN A 98 13.58 -18.25 -8.99
N PHE A 99 12.70 -17.69 -8.15
CA PHE A 99 12.50 -16.24 -8.03
C PHE A 99 13.13 -15.64 -6.79
N ILE A 100 13.43 -16.45 -5.77
CA ILE A 100 13.94 -15.98 -4.49
C ILE A 100 15.34 -16.59 -4.26
N PRO A 101 16.37 -15.75 -4.04
CA PRO A 101 17.72 -16.26 -3.71
C PRO A 101 17.70 -17.15 -2.46
N HIS A 102 18.45 -18.24 -2.49
CA HIS A 102 18.48 -19.24 -1.43
C HIS A 102 18.86 -18.66 -0.05
N SER A 103 19.64 -17.58 -0.02
CA SER A 103 19.98 -16.86 1.20
C SER A 103 18.77 -16.28 1.95
N PHE A 104 17.69 -15.91 1.22
CA PHE A 104 16.46 -15.37 1.81
C PHE A 104 15.45 -16.43 2.22
N THR A 105 15.59 -17.67 1.71
CA THR A 105 14.71 -18.79 2.10
C THR A 105 15.14 -19.47 3.38
N LYS A 106 16.35 -19.16 3.90
CA LYS A 106 16.82 -19.70 5.18
C LYS A 106 16.05 -19.08 6.33
N THR A 107 15.44 -19.94 7.14
CA THR A 107 14.73 -19.57 8.36
C THR A 107 15.56 -19.94 9.59
N ASN A 108 15.32 -19.24 10.71
CA ASN A 108 15.85 -19.62 12.01
C ASN A 108 15.05 -20.79 12.64
N GLU A 109 15.39 -21.19 13.87
CA GLU A 109 14.71 -22.24 14.64
C GLU A 109 13.20 -21.98 14.84
N TYR A 110 12.77 -20.71 14.78
CA TYR A 110 11.38 -20.28 14.91
C TYR A 110 10.67 -20.12 13.55
N GLY A 111 11.29 -20.54 12.45
CA GLY A 111 10.72 -20.39 11.11
C GLY A 111 10.74 -18.96 10.54
N ALA A 112 11.49 -18.04 11.15
CA ALA A 112 11.57 -16.64 10.74
C ALA A 112 12.67 -16.39 9.69
N PRO A 113 12.39 -15.71 8.56
CA PRO A 113 13.35 -15.44 7.49
C PRO A 113 14.23 -14.23 7.82
N ILE A 114 15.26 -14.43 8.63
CA ILE A 114 16.12 -13.37 9.17
C ILE A 114 16.72 -12.46 8.08
N ASN A 115 17.20 -13.05 6.98
CA ASN A 115 17.81 -12.26 5.91
C ASN A 115 16.77 -11.41 5.16
N GLY A 116 15.53 -11.90 5.05
CA GLY A 116 14.41 -11.11 4.51
C GLY A 116 14.10 -9.90 5.40
N TYR A 117 14.05 -10.10 6.72
CA TYR A 117 13.84 -8.99 7.67
C TYR A 117 14.98 -7.97 7.63
N LYS A 118 16.26 -8.42 7.55
CA LYS A 118 17.40 -7.52 7.41
C LYS A 118 17.31 -6.69 6.13
N LEU A 119 16.98 -7.30 5.00
CA LEU A 119 16.79 -6.58 3.74
C LEU A 119 15.68 -5.53 3.86
N THR A 120 14.54 -5.92 4.42
CA THR A 120 13.42 -4.99 4.63
C THR A 120 13.81 -3.84 5.55
N ALA A 121 14.49 -4.12 6.66
CA ALA A 121 14.95 -3.09 7.59
C ALA A 121 15.92 -2.10 6.93
N VAL A 122 16.85 -2.58 6.11
CA VAL A 122 17.78 -1.72 5.35
C VAL A 122 17.03 -0.86 4.34
N LEU A 123 16.12 -1.43 3.56
CA LEU A 123 15.34 -0.70 2.56
C LEU A 123 14.45 0.37 3.22
N VAL A 124 13.75 0.01 4.29
CA VAL A 124 12.91 0.97 5.04
C VAL A 124 13.77 2.06 5.68
N GLY A 125 14.92 1.68 6.26
CA GLY A 125 15.87 2.66 6.83
C GLY A 125 16.33 3.68 5.78
N ILE A 126 16.71 3.24 4.59
CA ILE A 126 17.10 4.11 3.48
C ILE A 126 15.94 5.03 3.08
N LEU A 127 14.72 4.48 2.94
CA LEU A 127 13.52 5.22 2.58
C LEU A 127 13.10 6.29 3.61
N ILE A 128 13.51 6.15 4.86
CA ILE A 128 13.22 7.12 5.91
C ILE A 128 14.37 8.12 6.04
N ILE A 129 15.62 7.65 6.13
CA ILE A 129 16.78 8.47 6.44
C ILE A 129 17.10 9.45 5.30
N ILE A 130 17.10 8.99 4.04
CA ILE A 130 17.46 9.87 2.90
C ILE A 130 16.48 11.04 2.77
N PRO A 131 15.16 10.84 2.75
CA PRO A 131 14.23 11.96 2.70
C PRO A 131 14.26 12.83 3.95
N ALA A 132 14.48 12.26 5.14
CA ALA A 132 14.58 13.01 6.38
C ALA A 132 15.74 14.03 6.37
N LEU A 133 16.85 13.70 5.73
CA LEU A 133 18.00 14.61 5.57
C LEU A 133 17.69 15.78 4.62
N GLY A 134 16.78 15.61 3.65
CA GLY A 134 16.45 16.64 2.65
C GLY A 134 15.17 17.42 2.94
N ILE A 135 14.21 16.83 3.69
CA ILE A 135 12.90 17.46 3.94
C ILE A 135 12.90 18.28 5.25
N GLY A 136 13.77 17.99 6.20
CA GLY A 136 14.04 18.83 7.38
C GLY A 136 12.90 18.98 8.42
N ASP A 137 11.65 18.74 8.06
CA ASP A 137 10.47 18.82 8.94
C ASP A 137 9.70 17.51 8.97
N MET A 138 9.29 17.07 10.18
CA MET A 138 8.62 15.79 10.41
C MET A 138 7.25 15.71 9.73
N ASN A 139 6.48 16.79 9.74
CA ASN A 139 5.17 16.83 9.10
C ASN A 139 5.29 16.71 7.57
N ASN A 140 6.26 17.40 6.98
CA ASN A 140 6.53 17.33 5.55
C ASN A 140 7.06 15.94 5.16
N LEU A 141 7.92 15.33 5.96
CA LEU A 141 8.37 13.94 5.77
C LEU A 141 7.20 12.96 5.81
N TYR A 142 6.31 13.09 6.78
CA TYR A 142 5.12 12.27 6.88
C TYR A 142 4.21 12.43 5.66
N ASN A 143 3.95 13.66 5.24
CA ASN A 143 3.15 13.95 4.04
C ASN A 143 3.79 13.35 2.78
N TRP A 144 5.11 13.48 2.62
CA TRP A 144 5.82 12.86 1.51
C TRP A 144 5.71 11.32 1.52
N LEU A 145 5.84 10.67 2.69
CA LEU A 145 5.66 9.21 2.81
C LEU A 145 4.24 8.78 2.42
N LEU A 146 3.22 9.57 2.79
CA LEU A 146 1.83 9.31 2.36
C LEU A 146 1.67 9.47 0.84
N ASP A 147 2.27 10.49 0.25
CA ASP A 147 2.24 10.73 -1.19
C ASP A 147 2.97 9.60 -1.94
N LEU A 148 4.15 9.16 -1.46
CA LEU A 148 4.86 8.01 -2.00
C LEU A 148 4.03 6.72 -1.90
N ASN A 149 3.35 6.48 -0.78
CA ASN A 149 2.47 5.32 -0.63
C ASN A 149 1.29 5.37 -1.63
N SER A 150 0.78 6.57 -1.93
CA SER A 150 -0.28 6.76 -2.93
C SER A 150 0.16 6.47 -4.37
N ILE A 151 1.47 6.41 -4.63
CA ILE A 151 2.05 5.97 -5.92
C ILE A 151 2.32 4.47 -5.90
N VAL A 152 3.05 3.99 -4.88
CA VAL A 152 3.55 2.61 -4.82
C VAL A 152 2.41 1.61 -4.64
N MET A 153 1.39 1.96 -3.87
CA MET A 153 0.26 1.09 -3.59
C MET A 153 -0.60 0.80 -4.84
N PRO A 154 -1.00 1.78 -5.64
CA PRO A 154 -1.70 1.52 -6.91
C PRO A 154 -0.78 0.87 -7.96
N LEU A 155 0.51 1.17 -7.97
CA LEU A 155 1.47 0.62 -8.94
C LEU A 155 1.47 -0.92 -8.95
N ARG A 156 1.34 -1.56 -7.78
CA ARG A 156 1.21 -3.02 -7.68
C ARG A 156 -0.07 -3.55 -8.33
N TYR A 157 -1.16 -2.78 -8.28
CA TYR A 157 -2.43 -3.19 -8.89
C TYR A 157 -2.39 -3.18 -10.42
N LEU A 158 -1.52 -2.37 -11.03
CA LEU A 158 -1.33 -2.39 -12.49
C LEU A 158 -0.94 -3.78 -12.98
N TRP A 159 -0.07 -4.49 -12.26
CA TRP A 159 0.31 -5.87 -12.59
C TRP A 159 -0.87 -6.84 -12.46
N VAL A 160 -1.72 -6.65 -11.46
CA VAL A 160 -2.94 -7.45 -11.28
C VAL A 160 -3.91 -7.22 -12.43
N PHE A 161 -4.11 -5.97 -12.85
CA PHE A 161 -4.96 -5.65 -14.00
C PHE A 161 -4.38 -6.18 -15.30
N LEU A 162 -3.07 -6.08 -15.52
CA LEU A 162 -2.43 -6.68 -16.70
C LEU A 162 -2.61 -8.21 -16.73
N ALA A 163 -2.42 -8.88 -15.60
CA ALA A 163 -2.65 -10.31 -15.50
C ALA A 163 -4.11 -10.67 -15.79
N TYR A 164 -5.06 -9.90 -15.24
CA TYR A 164 -6.48 -10.08 -15.47
C TYR A 164 -6.87 -9.88 -16.95
N ILE A 165 -6.38 -8.81 -17.58
CA ILE A 165 -6.57 -8.54 -19.02
C ILE A 165 -5.98 -9.67 -19.86
N GLY A 166 -4.76 -10.13 -19.52
CA GLY A 166 -4.10 -11.23 -20.19
C GLY A 166 -4.91 -12.53 -20.13
N LEU A 167 -5.38 -12.89 -18.93
CA LEU A 167 -6.18 -14.08 -18.71
C LEU A 167 -7.52 -14.05 -19.44
N ARG A 168 -8.19 -12.91 -19.45
CA ARG A 168 -9.54 -12.76 -20.04
C ARG A 168 -9.52 -12.47 -21.53
N GLY A 169 -8.50 -11.74 -22.03
CA GLY A 169 -8.37 -11.32 -23.42
C GLY A 169 -7.53 -12.24 -24.28
N PHE A 170 -6.26 -12.44 -23.89
CA PHE A 170 -5.26 -13.08 -24.76
C PHE A 170 -5.10 -14.60 -24.54
N ILE A 171 -5.31 -15.11 -23.31
CA ILE A 171 -5.07 -16.52 -22.94
C ILE A 171 -6.35 -17.35 -23.01
N ARG A 172 -7.47 -16.75 -23.40
CA ARG A 172 -8.80 -17.38 -23.49
C ARG A 172 -8.79 -18.73 -24.22
N ASN A 173 -7.99 -18.86 -25.27
CA ASN A 173 -7.96 -20.06 -26.13
C ASN A 173 -7.16 -21.24 -25.53
N LYS A 174 -6.58 -21.11 -24.33
CA LYS A 174 -5.73 -22.15 -23.73
C LYS A 174 -6.46 -23.02 -22.67
N GLY A 175 -7.78 -22.97 -22.58
CA GLY A 175 -8.57 -23.83 -21.66
C GLY A 175 -8.42 -23.50 -20.16
N LEU A 176 -7.54 -22.56 -19.81
CA LEU A 176 -7.27 -22.17 -18.41
C LEU A 176 -8.48 -21.52 -17.75
N MET A 177 -9.31 -20.80 -18.50
CA MET A 177 -10.49 -20.10 -17.98
C MET A 177 -11.75 -20.99 -17.90
N GLU A 178 -11.77 -22.16 -18.57
CA GLU A 178 -12.87 -23.10 -18.42
C GLU A 178 -12.90 -23.73 -17.03
N LYS A 179 -11.75 -23.83 -16.37
CA LYS A 179 -11.61 -24.37 -15.00
C LYS A 179 -11.96 -23.36 -13.90
N ALA A 180 -12.21 -22.08 -14.24
CA ALA A 180 -12.57 -21.09 -13.25
C ALA A 180 -14.00 -21.32 -12.74
N THR A 181 -14.13 -21.68 -11.47
CA THR A 181 -15.41 -21.98 -10.80
C THR A 181 -16.24 -20.74 -10.49
N PHE A 182 -15.62 -19.55 -10.48
CA PHE A 182 -16.30 -18.29 -10.24
C PHE A 182 -15.84 -17.22 -11.25
N LYS A 183 -16.83 -16.52 -11.84
CA LYS A 183 -16.60 -15.36 -12.72
C LYS A 183 -17.52 -14.23 -12.28
N PHE A 184 -16.96 -13.15 -11.75
CA PHE A 184 -17.73 -11.97 -11.35
C PHE A 184 -18.42 -11.32 -12.57
N ILE A 185 -17.70 -11.21 -13.70
CA ILE A 185 -18.23 -10.78 -14.99
C ILE A 185 -18.18 -11.99 -15.93
N THR A 186 -19.33 -12.45 -16.40
CA THR A 186 -19.45 -13.63 -17.26
C THR A 186 -18.92 -13.39 -18.66
N SER A 187 -19.16 -12.21 -19.25
CA SER A 187 -18.69 -11.85 -20.58
C SER A 187 -17.20 -11.47 -20.58
N ASP A 188 -16.39 -12.21 -21.34
CA ASP A 188 -14.94 -11.95 -21.41
C ASP A 188 -14.60 -10.59 -22.05
N LYS A 189 -15.42 -10.13 -23.02
CA LYS A 189 -15.25 -8.80 -23.62
C LYS A 189 -15.47 -7.69 -22.62
N VAL A 190 -16.55 -7.76 -21.83
CA VAL A 190 -16.87 -6.78 -20.80
C VAL A 190 -15.82 -6.83 -19.68
N ALA A 191 -15.41 -8.03 -19.26
CA ALA A 191 -14.36 -8.21 -18.26
C ALA A 191 -13.03 -7.59 -18.68
N THR A 192 -12.61 -7.79 -19.94
CA THR A 192 -11.40 -7.19 -20.49
C THR A 192 -11.51 -5.67 -20.55
N LEU A 193 -12.65 -5.12 -20.99
CA LEU A 193 -12.88 -3.68 -21.07
C LEU A 193 -12.81 -3.04 -19.67
N VAL A 194 -13.45 -3.64 -18.68
CA VAL A 194 -13.38 -3.17 -17.27
C VAL A 194 -11.93 -3.27 -16.75
N GLY A 195 -11.21 -4.34 -17.06
CA GLY A 195 -9.81 -4.49 -16.70
C GLY A 195 -8.92 -3.39 -17.30
N VAL A 196 -9.11 -3.08 -18.59
CA VAL A 196 -8.40 -1.98 -19.29
C VAL A 196 -8.77 -0.63 -18.67
N TRP A 197 -10.03 -0.39 -18.38
CA TRP A 197 -10.48 0.83 -17.71
C TRP A 197 -9.82 1.02 -16.35
N CYS A 198 -9.82 -0.01 -15.51
CA CYS A 198 -9.16 0.02 -14.20
C CYS A 198 -7.65 0.25 -14.35
N PHE A 199 -7.00 -0.39 -15.32
CA PHE A 199 -5.58 -0.20 -15.60
C PHE A 199 -5.25 1.24 -15.97
N VAL A 200 -5.98 1.81 -16.96
CA VAL A 200 -5.75 3.19 -17.46
C VAL A 200 -5.99 4.21 -16.34
N PHE A 201 -7.08 4.06 -15.59
CA PHE A 201 -7.41 4.97 -14.51
C PHE A 201 -6.38 4.91 -13.37
N THR A 202 -5.93 3.70 -13.01
CA THR A 202 -4.90 3.52 -11.99
C THR A 202 -3.53 4.03 -12.46
N ALA A 203 -3.17 3.81 -13.72
CA ALA A 203 -1.95 4.35 -14.30
C ALA A 203 -1.96 5.88 -14.30
N PHE A 204 -3.09 6.48 -14.67
CA PHE A 204 -3.27 7.93 -14.59
C PHE A 204 -3.12 8.45 -13.15
N ALA A 205 -3.73 7.77 -12.17
CA ALA A 205 -3.61 8.13 -10.76
C ALA A 205 -2.14 8.05 -10.27
N CYS A 206 -1.41 7.00 -10.67
CA CYS A 206 0.03 6.89 -10.37
C CYS A 206 0.84 8.05 -10.97
N LEU A 207 0.58 8.42 -12.22
CA LEU A 207 1.25 9.53 -12.88
C LEU A 207 0.97 10.86 -12.18
N MET A 208 -0.28 11.12 -11.83
CA MET A 208 -0.66 12.34 -11.10
C MET A 208 -0.07 12.37 -9.68
N GLY A 209 0.11 11.21 -9.06
CA GLY A 209 0.72 11.08 -7.73
C GLY A 209 2.20 11.48 -7.69
N ILE A 210 2.91 11.45 -8.82
CA ILE A 210 4.34 11.81 -8.89
C ILE A 210 4.56 13.28 -8.51
N PHE A 211 3.61 14.15 -8.81
CA PHE A 211 3.74 15.59 -8.59
C PHE A 211 3.42 15.96 -7.13
N PRO A 212 4.36 16.55 -6.39
CA PRO A 212 4.14 17.04 -5.04
C PRO A 212 3.04 18.10 -5.01
N LYS A 213 2.12 18.03 -4.03
CA LYS A 213 0.93 18.89 -3.97
C LYS A 213 1.08 20.10 -3.04
N ASN A 214 1.99 19.99 -2.04
CA ASN A 214 2.09 20.93 -0.94
C ASN A 214 3.40 21.73 -0.97
N VAL A 215 4.08 21.76 -2.11
CA VAL A 215 5.38 22.41 -2.28
C VAL A 215 5.32 23.35 -3.49
N GLU A 216 5.96 24.50 -3.40
CA GLU A 216 6.01 25.47 -4.49
C GLU A 216 6.67 24.86 -5.73
N THR A 217 5.98 24.96 -6.85
CA THR A 217 6.38 24.35 -8.12
C THR A 217 7.74 24.89 -8.57
N PHE A 218 8.63 24.00 -9.00
CA PHE A 218 10.01 24.29 -9.40
C PHE A 218 10.96 24.79 -8.28
N SER A 219 10.55 24.71 -7.01
CA SER A 219 11.45 24.91 -5.88
C SER A 219 12.46 23.75 -5.77
N SER A 220 13.57 23.97 -5.06
CA SER A 220 14.55 22.91 -4.79
C SER A 220 13.92 21.71 -4.07
N GLU A 221 12.99 21.96 -3.17
CA GLU A 221 12.26 20.93 -2.43
C GLU A 221 11.33 20.15 -3.36
N TRP A 222 10.64 20.83 -4.28
CA TRP A 222 9.78 20.19 -5.28
C TRP A 222 10.58 19.26 -6.21
N ILE A 223 11.73 19.73 -6.71
CA ILE A 223 12.62 18.91 -7.56
C ILE A 223 13.13 17.70 -6.78
N PHE A 224 13.48 17.86 -5.52
CA PHE A 224 13.94 16.78 -4.66
C PHE A 224 12.84 15.74 -4.44
N GLN A 225 11.63 16.16 -4.08
CA GLN A 225 10.50 15.27 -3.84
C GLN A 225 10.07 14.52 -5.11
N ILE A 226 9.99 15.19 -6.27
CA ILE A 226 9.64 14.53 -7.54
C ILE A 226 10.70 13.52 -7.96
N THR A 227 11.97 13.82 -7.73
CA THR A 227 13.07 12.89 -7.98
C THR A 227 12.95 11.64 -7.11
N LEU A 228 12.65 11.79 -5.84
CA LEU A 228 12.41 10.66 -4.93
C LEU A 228 11.17 9.84 -5.32
N ASN A 229 10.09 10.52 -5.72
CA ASN A 229 8.83 9.88 -6.14
C ASN A 229 9.01 9.03 -7.40
N ILE A 230 9.94 9.40 -8.29
CA ILE A 230 10.27 8.62 -9.50
C ILE A 230 11.31 7.55 -9.18
N LEU A 231 12.38 7.92 -8.47
CA LEU A 231 13.51 7.02 -8.23
C LEU A 231 13.13 5.84 -7.34
N THR A 232 12.34 6.07 -6.29
CA THR A 232 11.94 5.02 -5.34
C THR A 232 11.20 3.85 -6.00
N PRO A 233 10.12 4.06 -6.78
CA PRO A 233 9.47 2.97 -7.51
C PRO A 233 10.40 2.27 -8.51
N ILE A 234 11.27 3.01 -9.21
CA ILE A 234 12.22 2.42 -10.16
C ILE A 234 13.20 1.49 -9.46
N VAL A 235 13.75 1.92 -8.32
CA VAL A 235 14.67 1.09 -7.52
C VAL A 235 13.97 -0.16 -7.02
N LEU A 236 12.76 -0.04 -6.48
CA LEU A 236 11.97 -1.18 -5.98
C LEU A 236 11.62 -2.18 -7.09
N ILE A 237 11.20 -1.69 -8.26
CA ILE A 237 10.95 -2.54 -9.43
C ILE A 237 12.25 -3.19 -9.90
N GLY A 238 13.35 -2.43 -9.96
CA GLY A 238 14.67 -2.93 -10.31
C GLY A 238 15.12 -4.09 -9.42
N LEU A 239 14.92 -3.98 -8.11
CA LEU A 239 15.17 -5.08 -7.16
C LEU A 239 14.31 -6.31 -7.50
N GLY A 240 13.04 -6.12 -7.85
CA GLY A 240 12.15 -7.19 -8.28
C GLY A 240 12.65 -7.95 -9.53
N PHE A 241 13.40 -7.30 -10.43
CA PHE A 241 14.02 -7.96 -11.59
C PHE A 241 15.40 -8.56 -11.28
N ILE A 242 16.14 -8.00 -10.34
CA ILE A 242 17.50 -8.45 -9.98
C ILE A 242 17.43 -9.73 -9.14
N LEU A 243 16.53 -9.78 -8.14
CA LEU A 243 16.41 -10.93 -7.23
C LEU A 243 16.19 -12.27 -7.97
N PRO A 244 15.28 -12.38 -8.94
CA PRO A 244 15.10 -13.62 -9.71
C PRO A 244 16.33 -13.99 -10.54
N LYS A 245 17.10 -13.03 -11.07
CA LYS A 245 18.34 -13.32 -11.80
C LYS A 245 19.39 -13.93 -10.91
N ILE A 246 19.52 -13.42 -9.67
CA ILE A 246 20.43 -13.97 -8.67
C ILE A 246 19.98 -15.39 -8.26
N ALA A 247 18.68 -15.59 -8.02
CA ALA A 247 18.13 -16.88 -7.65
C ALA A 247 18.41 -17.95 -8.72
N ARG A 248 18.15 -17.65 -9.99
CA ARG A 248 18.42 -18.57 -11.10
C ARG A 248 19.91 -18.91 -11.26
N LYS A 249 20.80 -17.97 -10.91
CA LYS A 249 22.26 -18.24 -10.95
C LYS A 249 22.72 -19.15 -9.81
N GLN A 250 22.04 -19.11 -8.66
CA GLN A 250 22.34 -19.97 -7.51
C GLN A 250 21.79 -21.41 -7.67
N ASN A 251 20.75 -21.58 -8.49
CA ASN A 251 20.08 -22.86 -8.72
C ASN A 251 20.59 -23.59 -10.00
N ARG A 252 21.57 -23.02 -10.70
CA ARG A 252 22.34 -23.66 -11.78
C ARG A 252 23.63 -24.26 -11.25
#